data_5300915b71050b91ae17ce6cc424fa29
#
_entry.id   5300915b71050b91ae17ce6cc424fa29
#
_cell.length_a   1.000
_cell.length_b   1.000
_cell.length_c   1.000
_cell.angle_alpha   90.00
_cell.angle_beta   90.00
_cell.angle_gamma   90.00
#
_symmetry.space_group_name_H-M   'P 1'
#
loop_
_entity.id
_entity.type
_entity.pdbx_description
1 polymer ?
#
loop_
_entity_poly.entity_id
_entity_poly.type
_entity_poly.pdbx_seq_one_letter_code
_entity_poly.pdbx_strand_id
1 'polypeptide(L)'
;MRLALVSCAVLVVAAVAGCENANADGDFGKAKPIKNDGMVHKPAPVPEAPPDWASALTVVPAYDAATQSLTVVLKIKEGFHAYGPGEEVSKPVALTVKAENGWAVDGAVQIPPGVKKDLGALGQSVILEGDVAIKAKLTPGSGAIEGVVETQVCTDKACDRPRKHPITIPAA
;
A
#
# COMPACT_ATOMS: atom_id res chain seq x y z
N MET A 1 21.27 -20.79 37.62
CA MET A 1 22.44 -20.17 36.91
C MET A 1 22.13 -18.69 36.65
N ARG A 2 23.07 -17.81 36.94
CA ARG A 2 22.93 -16.38 37.24
C ARG A 2 22.48 -15.52 36.06
N LEU A 3 21.44 -14.66 36.31
CA LEU A 3 21.10 -13.50 35.48
C LEU A 3 22.23 -12.47 35.55
N ALA A 4 22.62 -11.92 34.42
CA ALA A 4 23.38 -10.69 34.31
C ALA A 4 22.53 -9.61 33.66
N LEU A 5 22.10 -8.65 34.47
CA LEU A 5 21.51 -7.39 34.04
C LEU A 5 22.64 -6.45 33.60
N VAL A 6 22.63 -6.04 32.35
CA VAL A 6 23.48 -4.94 31.85
C VAL A 6 22.59 -3.70 31.68
N SER A 7 22.78 -2.77 32.62
CA SER A 7 22.14 -1.45 32.60
C SER A 7 23.02 -0.52 31.75
N CYS A 8 22.48 -0.02 30.63
CA CYS A 8 23.17 0.98 29.82
C CYS A 8 22.47 2.33 30.04
N ALA A 9 23.13 3.21 30.79
CA ALA A 9 22.71 4.58 31.03
C ALA A 9 23.08 5.44 29.81
N VAL A 10 22.08 6.05 29.17
CA VAL A 10 22.27 7.00 28.09
C VAL A 10 22.24 8.41 28.65
N LEU A 11 23.37 9.09 28.56
CA LEU A 11 23.57 10.48 28.95
C LEU A 11 23.08 11.36 27.78
N VAL A 12 22.02 12.16 28.00
CA VAL A 12 21.54 13.17 27.05
C VAL A 12 22.21 14.50 27.36
N VAL A 13 23.10 14.96 26.48
CA VAL A 13 23.66 16.31 26.50
C VAL A 13 22.83 17.20 25.59
N ALA A 14 22.10 18.13 26.18
CA ALA A 14 21.38 19.19 25.46
C ALA A 14 22.35 20.33 25.14
N ALA A 15 22.67 20.54 23.86
CA ALA A 15 23.36 21.71 23.38
C ALA A 15 22.32 22.74 22.93
N VAL A 16 22.22 23.85 23.69
CA VAL A 16 21.44 25.03 23.33
C VAL A 16 22.33 25.94 22.48
N ALA A 17 22.12 25.98 21.16
CA ALA A 17 22.73 26.96 20.29
C ALA A 17 21.83 28.20 20.20
N GLY A 18 22.30 29.32 20.75
CA GLY A 18 21.64 30.62 20.65
C GLY A 18 21.73 31.17 19.24
N CYS A 19 20.61 31.65 18.70
CA CYS A 19 20.57 32.47 17.49
C CYS A 19 20.82 33.94 17.88
N GLU A 20 22.01 34.44 17.56
CA GLU A 20 22.28 35.87 17.57
C GLU A 20 21.58 36.53 16.38
N ASN A 21 20.70 37.51 16.70
CA ASN A 21 20.08 38.44 15.77
C ASN A 21 21.14 39.39 15.22
N ALA A 22 21.62 39.19 14.02
CA ALA A 22 22.38 40.18 13.29
C ALA A 22 21.39 41.16 12.62
N ASN A 23 21.20 42.34 13.23
CA ASN A 23 20.61 43.51 12.58
C ASN A 23 21.57 43.99 11.50
N ALA A 24 21.30 43.63 10.25
CA ALA A 24 21.94 44.28 9.11
C ALA A 24 21.01 45.39 8.64
N ASP A 25 21.40 46.66 8.96
CA ASP A 25 20.88 47.85 8.30
C ASP A 25 21.25 47.79 6.81
N GLY A 26 20.39 47.14 6.00
CA GLY A 26 20.48 47.13 4.56
C GLY A 26 19.78 48.34 3.98
N ASP A 27 20.57 49.26 3.42
CA ASP A 27 20.12 50.38 2.58
C ASP A 27 19.19 49.84 1.46
N PHE A 28 17.87 50.02 1.61
CA PHE A 28 16.90 49.73 0.58
C PHE A 28 17.01 50.76 -0.55
N GLY A 29 18.01 50.54 -1.42
CA GLY A 29 18.11 51.25 -2.68
C GLY A 29 16.78 51.23 -3.40
N LYS A 30 16.31 52.41 -3.85
CA LYS A 30 15.06 52.68 -4.57
C LYS A 30 14.81 51.60 -5.64
N ALA A 31 13.84 50.71 -5.38
CA ALA A 31 13.40 49.71 -6.34
C ALA A 31 12.92 50.41 -7.61
N LYS A 32 13.54 50.08 -8.75
CA LYS A 32 13.06 50.51 -10.07
C LYS A 32 11.65 49.92 -10.26
N PRO A 33 10.68 50.71 -10.81
CA PRO A 33 9.36 50.21 -11.08
C PRO A 33 9.48 49.00 -12.05
N ILE A 34 9.02 47.84 -11.59
CA ILE A 34 8.90 46.64 -12.42
C ILE A 34 7.83 46.96 -13.46
N LYS A 35 8.20 47.05 -14.73
CA LYS A 35 7.23 47.09 -15.83
C LYS A 35 6.49 45.78 -15.81
N ASN A 36 5.20 45.83 -15.48
CA ASN A 36 4.28 44.71 -15.66
C ASN A 36 4.08 44.52 -17.18
N ASP A 37 5.00 43.82 -17.82
CA ASP A 37 4.81 43.29 -19.16
C ASP A 37 3.75 42.23 -19.01
N GLY A 38 2.53 42.49 -19.48
CA GLY A 38 1.31 41.69 -19.37
C GLY A 38 1.46 40.17 -19.52
N MET A 39 2.22 39.54 -18.63
CA MET A 39 2.26 38.10 -18.52
C MET A 39 0.88 37.63 -18.03
N VAL A 40 0.08 37.18 -18.99
CA VAL A 40 -1.13 36.45 -18.72
C VAL A 40 -0.70 35.19 -17.96
N HIS A 41 -0.74 35.24 -16.63
CA HIS A 41 -0.52 34.06 -15.84
C HIS A 41 -1.60 33.04 -16.20
N LYS A 42 -1.22 32.02 -16.97
CA LYS A 42 -2.07 30.85 -17.16
C LYS A 42 -2.41 30.32 -15.77
N PRO A 43 -3.72 30.21 -15.41
CA PRO A 43 -4.10 29.71 -14.10
C PRO A 43 -3.35 28.39 -13.82
N ALA A 44 -2.76 28.26 -12.65
CA ALA A 44 -2.15 27.01 -12.23
C ALA A 44 -3.24 25.90 -12.34
N PRO A 45 -2.89 24.71 -12.83
CA PRO A 45 -3.84 23.61 -12.87
C PRO A 45 -4.36 23.36 -11.45
N VAL A 46 -5.70 23.32 -11.36
CA VAL A 46 -6.37 23.00 -10.08
C VAL A 46 -5.86 21.64 -9.63
N PRO A 47 -5.40 21.48 -8.38
CA PRO A 47 -4.96 20.19 -7.87
C PRO A 47 -6.08 19.16 -8.04
N GLU A 48 -5.78 18.06 -8.72
CA GLU A 48 -6.70 16.93 -8.86
C GLU A 48 -7.03 16.38 -7.47
N ALA A 49 -8.32 16.11 -7.19
CA ALA A 49 -8.71 15.54 -5.91
C ALA A 49 -7.98 14.19 -5.68
N PRO A 50 -7.57 13.90 -4.45
CA PRO A 50 -6.91 12.63 -4.15
C PRO A 50 -7.83 11.46 -4.50
N PRO A 51 -7.29 10.32 -4.98
CA PRO A 51 -8.09 9.14 -5.29
C PRO A 51 -8.84 8.62 -4.07
N ASP A 52 -10.07 8.13 -4.28
CA ASP A 52 -10.84 7.46 -3.23
C ASP A 52 -10.35 6.02 -3.04
N TRP A 53 -9.32 5.88 -2.23
CA TRP A 53 -8.70 4.59 -1.90
C TRP A 53 -9.63 3.64 -1.14
N ALA A 54 -10.66 4.16 -0.46
CA ALA A 54 -11.58 3.34 0.32
C ALA A 54 -12.51 2.52 -0.58
N SER A 55 -12.88 3.06 -1.74
CA SER A 55 -13.72 2.36 -2.72
C SER A 55 -12.94 1.66 -3.84
N ALA A 56 -11.61 1.75 -3.84
CA ALA A 56 -10.77 1.23 -4.92
C ALA A 56 -10.75 -0.30 -5.01
N LEU A 57 -10.98 -1.00 -3.90
CA LEU A 57 -10.91 -2.45 -3.80
C LEU A 57 -12.01 -3.01 -2.90
N THR A 58 -12.67 -4.08 -3.37
CA THR A 58 -13.54 -4.93 -2.55
C THR A 58 -12.99 -6.35 -2.55
N VAL A 59 -12.96 -7.00 -1.37
CA VAL A 59 -12.48 -8.38 -1.20
C VAL A 59 -13.66 -9.29 -0.89
N VAL A 60 -13.87 -10.32 -1.70
CA VAL A 60 -15.00 -11.25 -1.59
C VAL A 60 -14.46 -12.67 -1.42
N PRO A 61 -14.42 -13.23 -0.20
CA PRO A 61 -14.01 -14.62 0.02
C PRO A 61 -15.18 -15.59 -0.16
N ALA A 62 -14.89 -16.77 -0.66
CA ALA A 62 -15.81 -17.91 -0.74
C ALA A 62 -15.05 -19.22 -0.56
N TYR A 63 -15.68 -20.20 0.09
CA TYR A 63 -15.12 -21.54 0.27
C TYR A 63 -16.08 -22.60 -0.23
N ASP A 64 -15.56 -23.53 -1.01
CA ASP A 64 -16.27 -24.71 -1.48
C ASP A 64 -15.75 -25.94 -0.72
N ALA A 65 -16.60 -26.48 0.16
CA ALA A 65 -16.25 -27.64 0.98
C ALA A 65 -16.08 -28.92 0.16
N ALA A 66 -16.81 -29.07 -0.96
CA ALA A 66 -16.72 -30.28 -1.79
C ALA A 66 -15.35 -30.39 -2.48
N THR A 67 -14.79 -29.27 -2.89
CA THR A 67 -13.48 -29.21 -3.54
C THR A 67 -12.36 -28.74 -2.62
N GLN A 68 -12.69 -28.36 -1.36
CA GLN A 68 -11.76 -27.79 -0.38
C GLN A 68 -11.04 -26.54 -0.93
N SER A 69 -11.73 -25.76 -1.74
CA SER A 69 -11.16 -24.61 -2.44
C SER A 69 -11.61 -23.29 -1.81
N LEU A 70 -10.65 -22.52 -1.31
CA LEU A 70 -10.83 -21.11 -0.98
C LEU A 70 -10.62 -20.28 -2.25
N THR A 71 -11.59 -19.45 -2.59
CA THR A 71 -11.47 -18.44 -3.64
C THR A 71 -11.69 -17.07 -3.02
N VAL A 72 -10.77 -16.16 -3.25
CA VAL A 72 -10.90 -14.75 -2.84
C VAL A 72 -10.88 -13.90 -4.09
N VAL A 73 -12.00 -13.25 -4.39
CA VAL A 73 -12.10 -12.34 -5.53
C VAL A 73 -11.78 -10.92 -5.06
N LEU A 74 -10.76 -10.34 -5.67
CA LEU A 74 -10.45 -8.92 -5.54
C LEU A 74 -11.18 -8.18 -6.66
N LYS A 75 -12.13 -7.33 -6.32
CA LYS A 75 -12.80 -6.46 -7.28
C LYS A 75 -12.11 -5.11 -7.26
N ILE A 76 -11.24 -4.88 -8.23
CA ILE A 76 -10.46 -3.66 -8.39
C ILE A 76 -11.25 -2.73 -9.30
N LYS A 77 -11.55 -1.53 -8.81
CA LYS A 77 -12.31 -0.52 -9.56
C LYS A 77 -11.51 -0.03 -10.77
N GLU A 78 -12.21 0.33 -11.84
CA GLU A 78 -11.60 0.94 -13.02
C GLU A 78 -10.73 2.17 -12.68
N GLY A 79 -9.57 2.27 -13.30
CA GLY A 79 -8.56 3.30 -13.02
C GLY A 79 -7.63 2.98 -11.85
N PHE A 80 -7.84 1.83 -11.19
CA PHE A 80 -6.96 1.31 -10.15
C PHE A 80 -6.36 -0.04 -10.57
N HIS A 81 -5.21 -0.35 -9.98
CA HIS A 81 -4.56 -1.65 -10.15
C HIS A 81 -3.91 -2.11 -8.84
N ALA A 82 -3.71 -3.40 -8.69
CA ALA A 82 -2.86 -4.00 -7.67
C ALA A 82 -1.64 -4.65 -8.34
N TYR A 83 -0.73 -5.19 -7.57
CA TYR A 83 0.50 -5.79 -8.10
C TYR A 83 0.45 -7.31 -8.04
N GLY A 84 0.83 -7.95 -9.15
CA GLY A 84 0.87 -9.40 -9.30
C GLY A 84 2.15 -10.04 -8.83
N PRO A 85 2.24 -11.39 -8.93
CA PRO A 85 3.47 -12.12 -8.64
C PRO A 85 4.62 -11.69 -9.55
N GLY A 86 5.83 -11.58 -8.97
CA GLY A 86 7.03 -11.16 -9.70
C GLY A 86 7.23 -9.64 -9.75
N GLU A 87 6.39 -8.88 -9.05
CA GLU A 87 6.62 -7.46 -8.82
C GLU A 87 7.75 -7.26 -7.80
N GLU A 88 8.70 -6.38 -8.09
CA GLU A 88 9.90 -6.16 -7.26
C GLU A 88 9.91 -4.79 -6.57
N VAL A 89 9.20 -3.81 -7.12
CA VAL A 89 9.23 -2.41 -6.63
C VAL A 89 8.11 -2.13 -5.64
N SER A 90 6.96 -2.75 -5.86
CA SER A 90 5.75 -2.53 -5.07
C SER A 90 5.33 -3.79 -4.32
N LYS A 91 4.35 -3.68 -3.41
CA LYS A 91 3.87 -4.81 -2.63
C LYS A 91 2.93 -5.69 -3.47
N PRO A 92 3.33 -6.90 -3.86
CA PRO A 92 2.44 -7.81 -4.58
C PRO A 92 1.31 -8.30 -3.68
N VAL A 93 0.20 -8.71 -4.30
CA VAL A 93 -0.91 -9.36 -3.61
C VAL A 93 -0.43 -10.64 -2.94
N ALA A 94 -0.85 -10.84 -1.69
CA ALA A 94 -0.59 -12.05 -0.93
C ALA A 94 -1.83 -12.48 -0.15
N LEU A 95 -2.05 -13.78 -0.02
CA LEU A 95 -3.10 -14.39 0.81
C LEU A 95 -2.43 -15.25 1.88
N THR A 96 -2.82 -15.01 3.13
CA THR A 96 -2.43 -15.82 4.29
C THR A 96 -3.69 -16.35 4.97
N VAL A 97 -3.76 -17.65 5.21
CA VAL A 97 -4.81 -18.30 6.00
C VAL A 97 -4.28 -18.53 7.41
N LYS A 98 -5.09 -18.20 8.43
CA LYS A 98 -4.72 -18.44 9.81
C LYS A 98 -4.91 -19.91 10.18
N ALA A 99 -3.93 -20.49 10.86
CA ALA A 99 -3.94 -21.90 11.26
C ALA A 99 -4.66 -22.18 12.59
N GLU A 100 -5.27 -21.17 13.22
CA GLU A 100 -5.83 -21.26 14.58
C GLU A 100 -6.88 -22.36 14.75
N ASN A 101 -7.64 -22.66 13.69
CA ASN A 101 -8.71 -23.68 13.71
C ASN A 101 -8.31 -24.94 12.92
N GLY A 102 -7.03 -25.20 12.74
CA GLY A 102 -6.52 -26.33 11.99
C GLY A 102 -6.59 -26.17 10.46
N TRP A 103 -7.11 -25.06 9.97
CA TRP A 103 -7.04 -24.74 8.54
C TRP A 103 -5.61 -24.46 8.10
N ALA A 104 -5.21 -25.00 6.98
CA ALA A 104 -3.91 -24.74 6.37
C ALA A 104 -4.02 -24.73 4.86
N VAL A 105 -3.14 -23.98 4.20
CA VAL A 105 -3.04 -24.01 2.73
C VAL A 105 -2.32 -25.28 2.32
N ASP A 106 -2.97 -26.08 1.48
CA ASP A 106 -2.41 -27.29 0.88
C ASP A 106 -1.76 -26.90 -0.47
N GLY A 107 -0.44 -26.85 -0.48
CA GLY A 107 0.34 -26.44 -1.63
C GLY A 107 0.52 -24.91 -1.73
N ALA A 108 0.47 -24.39 -2.95
CA ALA A 108 0.71 -22.97 -3.22
C ALA A 108 -0.59 -22.18 -3.42
N VAL A 109 -0.62 -20.96 -2.94
CA VAL A 109 -1.65 -19.97 -3.31
C VAL A 109 -1.49 -19.61 -4.79
N GLN A 110 -2.56 -19.74 -5.54
CA GLN A 110 -2.61 -19.43 -6.97
C GLN A 110 -3.10 -17.98 -7.15
N ILE A 111 -2.23 -17.11 -7.57
CA ILE A 111 -2.54 -15.74 -7.95
C ILE A 111 -2.32 -15.62 -9.46
N PRO A 112 -3.25 -15.01 -10.22
CA PRO A 112 -3.03 -14.79 -11.66
C PRO A 112 -1.70 -14.09 -11.94
N PRO A 113 -1.03 -14.40 -13.06
CA PRO A 113 0.30 -13.86 -13.36
C PRO A 113 0.32 -12.33 -13.56
N GLY A 114 -0.85 -11.71 -13.74
CA GLY A 114 -0.95 -10.30 -14.06
C GLY A 114 -0.49 -9.95 -15.48
N VAL A 115 -0.50 -8.65 -15.78
CA VAL A 115 -0.06 -8.12 -17.07
C VAL A 115 1.15 -7.22 -16.85
N LYS A 116 2.20 -7.40 -17.64
CA LYS A 116 3.34 -6.47 -17.62
C LYS A 116 2.93 -5.15 -18.27
N LYS A 117 3.07 -4.06 -17.54
CA LYS A 117 2.75 -2.71 -17.98
C LYS A 117 3.95 -1.80 -17.72
N ASP A 118 4.26 -0.94 -18.68
CA ASP A 118 5.23 0.13 -18.50
C ASP A 118 4.52 1.32 -17.84
N LEU A 119 4.93 1.64 -16.63
CA LEU A 119 4.40 2.76 -15.83
C LEU A 119 5.29 4.01 -15.95
N GLY A 120 6.01 4.15 -17.04
CA GLY A 120 6.85 5.30 -17.34
C GLY A 120 8.00 5.45 -16.34
N ALA A 121 7.99 6.52 -15.53
CA ALA A 121 9.05 6.79 -14.56
C ALA A 121 9.17 5.72 -13.45
N LEU A 122 8.13 4.91 -13.22
CA LEU A 122 8.12 3.81 -12.26
C LEU A 122 8.66 2.50 -12.85
N GLY A 123 8.94 2.47 -14.17
CA GLY A 123 9.44 1.29 -14.85
C GLY A 123 8.37 0.26 -15.20
N GLN A 124 8.83 -0.98 -15.47
CA GLN A 124 7.92 -2.09 -15.77
C GLN A 124 7.42 -2.75 -14.48
N SER A 125 6.11 -2.94 -14.40
CA SER A 125 5.44 -3.59 -13.27
C SER A 125 4.49 -4.67 -13.74
N VAL A 126 4.22 -5.65 -12.86
CA VAL A 126 3.23 -6.71 -13.07
C VAL A 126 1.95 -6.31 -12.37
N ILE A 127 0.93 -5.93 -13.13
CA ILE A 127 -0.32 -5.41 -12.58
C ILE A 127 -1.50 -6.37 -12.71
N LEU A 128 -2.44 -6.22 -11.78
CA LEU A 128 -3.73 -6.90 -11.71
C LEU A 128 -4.83 -5.83 -11.76
N GLU A 129 -5.79 -5.98 -12.65
CA GLU A 129 -6.92 -5.06 -12.84
C GLU A 129 -8.24 -5.82 -12.90
N GLY A 130 -9.37 -5.14 -12.59
CA GLY A 130 -10.70 -5.73 -12.63
C GLY A 130 -10.92 -6.81 -11.57
N ASP A 131 -11.62 -7.87 -11.94
CA ASP A 131 -11.93 -9.00 -11.05
C ASP A 131 -10.79 -10.02 -11.06
N VAL A 132 -10.06 -10.14 -9.96
CA VAL A 132 -8.90 -11.03 -9.80
C VAL A 132 -9.23 -12.14 -8.82
N ALA A 133 -9.27 -13.40 -9.27
CA ALA A 133 -9.52 -14.56 -8.42
C ALA A 133 -8.22 -15.18 -7.90
N ILE A 134 -8.01 -15.10 -6.59
CA ILE A 134 -6.95 -15.78 -5.86
C ILE A 134 -7.51 -17.12 -5.39
N LYS A 135 -6.81 -18.22 -5.59
CA LYS A 135 -7.26 -19.55 -5.19
C LYS A 135 -6.25 -20.25 -4.29
N ALA A 136 -6.75 -20.95 -3.29
CA ALA A 136 -5.95 -21.83 -2.45
C ALA A 136 -6.72 -23.10 -2.16
N LYS A 137 -6.03 -24.24 -2.16
CA LYS A 137 -6.58 -25.48 -1.61
C LYS A 137 -6.32 -25.50 -0.13
N LEU A 138 -7.30 -25.93 0.67
CA LEU A 138 -7.17 -25.96 2.13
C LEU A 138 -7.21 -27.38 2.65
N THR A 139 -6.38 -27.68 3.63
CA THR A 139 -6.58 -28.83 4.52
C THR A 139 -7.76 -28.50 5.43
N PRO A 140 -8.75 -29.40 5.59
CA PRO A 140 -9.91 -29.13 6.43
C PRO A 140 -9.54 -28.87 7.90
N GLY A 141 -10.07 -27.80 8.44
CA GLY A 141 -10.03 -27.49 9.85
C GLY A 141 -11.42 -27.51 10.47
N SER A 142 -11.61 -26.83 11.58
CA SER A 142 -12.88 -26.68 12.28
C SER A 142 -13.21 -25.20 12.51
N GLY A 143 -14.50 -24.86 12.51
CA GLY A 143 -14.93 -23.49 12.73
C GLY A 143 -14.71 -22.57 11.52
N ALA A 144 -14.65 -21.27 11.77
CA ALA A 144 -14.50 -20.28 10.71
C ALA A 144 -13.12 -20.35 10.03
N ILE A 145 -13.10 -20.10 8.73
CA ILE A 145 -11.86 -19.87 7.99
C ILE A 145 -11.51 -18.39 8.12
N GLU A 146 -10.39 -18.10 8.72
CA GLU A 146 -9.87 -16.76 8.87
C GLU A 146 -8.58 -16.56 8.08
N GLY A 147 -8.40 -15.38 7.55
CA GLY A 147 -7.21 -15.05 6.78
C GLY A 147 -7.03 -13.56 6.56
N VAL A 148 -6.00 -13.23 5.81
CA VAL A 148 -5.68 -11.85 5.45
C VAL A 148 -5.22 -11.81 4.01
N VAL A 149 -5.79 -10.89 3.24
CA VAL A 149 -5.24 -10.49 1.94
C VAL A 149 -4.44 -9.21 2.13
N GLU A 150 -3.17 -9.22 1.76
CA GLU A 150 -2.35 -8.02 1.69
C GLU A 150 -2.32 -7.51 0.26
N THR A 151 -2.56 -6.21 0.09
CA THR A 151 -2.51 -5.56 -1.23
C THR A 151 -1.94 -4.14 -1.11
N GLN A 152 -1.37 -3.67 -2.21
CA GLN A 152 -1.15 -2.26 -2.45
C GLN A 152 -1.91 -1.87 -3.71
N VAL A 153 -2.77 -0.86 -3.62
CA VAL A 153 -3.58 -0.37 -4.75
C VAL A 153 -3.03 0.96 -5.20
N CYS A 154 -2.90 1.11 -6.52
CA CYS A 154 -2.35 2.29 -7.17
C CYS A 154 -3.25 2.77 -8.30
N THR A 155 -3.05 4.01 -8.70
CA THR A 155 -3.42 4.57 -10.01
C THR A 155 -2.15 4.75 -10.82
N ASP A 156 -2.24 5.19 -12.06
CA ASP A 156 -1.06 5.54 -12.89
C ASP A 156 -0.24 6.73 -12.32
N LYS A 157 -0.75 7.44 -11.32
CA LYS A 157 -0.14 8.66 -10.75
C LYS A 157 0.29 8.52 -9.30
N ALA A 158 -0.35 7.66 -8.52
CA ALA A 158 -0.13 7.56 -7.08
C ALA A 158 -0.48 6.17 -6.56
N CYS A 159 0.14 5.80 -5.43
CA CYS A 159 -0.15 4.56 -4.71
C CYS A 159 -0.68 4.86 -3.31
N ASP A 160 -1.64 4.05 -2.86
CA ASP A 160 -1.98 3.96 -1.46
C ASP A 160 -0.88 3.19 -0.70
N ARG A 161 -0.88 3.30 0.62
CA ARG A 161 -0.05 2.42 1.45
C ARG A 161 -0.52 0.96 1.34
N PRO A 162 0.37 -0.02 1.49
CA PRO A 162 -0.05 -1.42 1.59
C PRO A 162 -1.09 -1.61 2.70
N ARG A 163 -2.16 -2.34 2.40
CA ARG A 163 -3.27 -2.61 3.33
C ARG A 163 -3.46 -4.09 3.56
N LYS A 164 -3.97 -4.42 4.75
CA LYS A 164 -4.39 -5.76 5.15
C LYS A 164 -5.91 -5.80 5.18
N HIS A 165 -6.48 -6.73 4.41
CA HIS A 165 -7.92 -6.96 4.34
C HIS A 165 -8.22 -8.30 5.03
N PRO A 166 -8.77 -8.27 6.25
CA PRO A 166 -9.16 -9.50 6.91
C PRO A 166 -10.30 -10.19 6.15
N ILE A 167 -10.24 -11.49 6.04
CA ILE A 167 -11.32 -12.32 5.51
C ILE A 167 -11.78 -13.30 6.57
N THR A 168 -13.10 -13.53 6.61
CA THR A 168 -13.72 -14.51 7.49
C THR A 168 -14.84 -15.21 6.75
N ILE A 169 -14.81 -16.53 6.71
CA ILE A 169 -15.90 -17.37 6.19
C ILE A 169 -16.43 -18.15 7.39
N PRO A 170 -17.71 -17.98 7.77
CA PRO A 170 -18.31 -18.71 8.89
C PRO A 170 -18.19 -20.22 8.68
N ALA A 171 -18.18 -20.97 9.79
CA ALA A 171 -18.38 -22.43 9.74
C ALA A 171 -19.75 -22.74 9.10
N ALA A 172 -19.79 -23.74 8.22
CA ALA A 172 -21.03 -24.28 7.64
C ALA A 172 -21.76 -25.14 8.66
#